data_37e7913244597c1eee57b82a18a42506
#
_entry.id   37e7913244597c1eee57b82a18a42506
#
_cell.length_a   1.000
_cell.length_b   1.000
_cell.length_c   1.000
_cell.angle_alpha   90.00
_cell.angle_beta   90.00
_cell.angle_gamma   90.00
#
_symmetry.space_group_name_H-M   'P 1'
#
loop_
_entity.id
_entity.type
_entity.pdbx_description
1 polymer ?
#
loop_
_entity_poly.entity_id
_entity_poly.type
_entity_poly.pdbx_seq_one_letter_code
_entity_poly.pdbx_strand_id
1 'polypeptide(L)'
;IIKKTINALLMYLFKNTIYLIKIKINLLLILSILFFFTNASAEEKFIGFIDSLEGNAVIIKGEDTVKLNEFDQIYINDKIEVDVGASLIVSFIDNSLLTLKDESEFSVLEFDQTSSKPTFILSIPNGKFSFESGSIAKNKEGIMKIKLSGMDVKLNGTLIVGQNSGGNKSVSLVEDSTGNLGTLEIGIEGSNETKVISDSASGVSLTFTEEEQQALSNGDSSNLTTTMASSEDTQLSEEETNSVVDSIKEITVQSATKSEEKIERAIAKQLAGGTIPDANGDGIADSADVEAYKAELLGLKQSKLEYVVEQSNEDLSLLSEIIINSDSDQSMGLMENMMETNAGNASLLMTEMVEQEFDIFSHVSEAQTGNFENLRETIVIEMIQDQSDFVADTMAQMMAISDNEMGAYMMNEITSIEPASNDERNLAMDVLATFAEVGADKMDSYMQEDPSIMANFTETAFANADEGDSEMIADMMQQTNGKNSAYLMSS
;
A
#
# COMPACT_ATOMS: atom_id res chain seq x y z
N ILE A 1 -72.35 62.03 3.54
CA ILE A 1 -70.89 62.21 3.34
C ILE A 1 -70.09 61.42 4.39
N ILE A 2 -70.37 61.63 5.68
CA ILE A 2 -69.61 60.99 6.80
C ILE A 2 -69.55 59.46 6.72
N LYS A 3 -70.64 58.72 6.39
CA LYS A 3 -70.72 57.31 6.28
C LYS A 3 -69.84 56.72 5.15
N LYS A 4 -69.69 57.49 4.05
CA LYS A 4 -68.86 57.11 2.91
C LYS A 4 -67.34 57.22 3.25
N THR A 5 -66.99 58.26 4.03
CA THR A 5 -65.63 58.51 4.47
C THR A 5 -65.15 57.44 5.52
N ILE A 6 -66.07 57.07 6.43
CA ILE A 6 -65.78 56.01 7.42
C ILE A 6 -65.59 54.67 6.74
N ASN A 7 -66.39 54.29 5.75
CA ASN A 7 -66.23 53.03 5.01
C ASN A 7 -64.92 53.01 4.18
N ALA A 8 -64.52 54.15 3.60
CA ALA A 8 -63.26 54.26 2.88
C ALA A 8 -62.00 54.04 3.83
N LEU A 9 -62.09 54.65 5.02
CA LEU A 9 -61.03 54.52 6.06
C LEU A 9 -60.99 53.11 6.58
N LEU A 10 -62.13 52.48 6.85
CA LEU A 10 -62.16 51.07 7.26
C LEU A 10 -61.56 50.08 6.20
N MET A 11 -61.90 50.32 4.93
CA MET A 11 -61.34 49.55 3.82
C MET A 11 -59.84 49.75 3.67
N TYR A 12 -59.33 50.96 3.88
CA TYR A 12 -57.88 51.24 3.87
C TYR A 12 -57.16 50.56 5.02
N LEU A 13 -57.68 50.63 6.22
CA LEU A 13 -57.15 49.97 7.40
C LEU A 13 -57.15 48.45 7.19
N PHE A 14 -58.18 47.83 6.66
CA PHE A 14 -58.33 46.43 6.37
C PHE A 14 -57.32 45.96 5.32
N LYS A 15 -57.10 46.72 4.24
CA LYS A 15 -56.06 46.43 3.24
C LYS A 15 -54.67 46.47 3.83
N ASN A 16 -54.37 47.48 4.66
CA ASN A 16 -53.04 47.54 5.32
C ASN A 16 -52.82 46.41 6.30
N THR A 17 -53.85 45.99 7.03
CA THR A 17 -53.69 44.81 7.95
C THR A 17 -53.45 43.53 7.20
N ILE A 18 -54.15 43.30 6.07
CA ILE A 18 -53.87 42.13 5.21
C ILE A 18 -52.45 42.16 4.63
N TYR A 19 -51.99 43.35 4.23
CA TYR A 19 -50.62 43.50 3.70
C TYR A 19 -49.57 43.19 4.76
N LEU A 20 -49.73 43.67 5.99
CA LEU A 20 -48.84 43.35 7.12
C LEU A 20 -48.86 41.87 7.50
N ILE A 21 -50.02 41.22 7.41
CA ILE A 21 -50.13 39.74 7.66
C ILE A 21 -49.36 38.97 6.57
N LYS A 22 -49.48 39.36 5.29
CA LYS A 22 -48.72 38.72 4.20
C LYS A 22 -47.22 38.88 4.37
N ILE A 23 -46.73 40.06 4.79
CA ILE A 23 -45.30 40.29 5.08
C ILE A 23 -44.82 39.37 6.22
N LYS A 24 -45.60 39.28 7.31
CA LYS A 24 -45.26 38.40 8.44
C LYS A 24 -45.20 36.92 8.04
N ILE A 25 -46.15 36.47 7.22
CA ILE A 25 -46.20 35.09 6.72
C ILE A 25 -44.98 34.82 5.82
N ASN A 26 -44.64 35.69 4.89
CA ASN A 26 -43.46 35.55 4.04
C ASN A 26 -42.15 35.58 4.85
N LEU A 27 -42.06 36.46 5.85
CA LEU A 27 -40.89 36.49 6.74
C LEU A 27 -40.74 35.20 7.55
N LEU A 28 -41.86 34.64 8.05
CA LEU A 28 -41.87 33.36 8.76
C LEU A 28 -41.47 32.21 7.84
N LEU A 29 -41.89 32.23 6.58
CA LEU A 29 -41.54 31.22 5.58
C LEU A 29 -40.06 31.31 5.19
N ILE A 30 -39.50 32.50 5.05
CA ILE A 30 -38.07 32.73 4.82
C ILE A 30 -37.26 32.27 6.03
N LEU A 31 -37.73 32.56 7.25
CA LEU A 31 -37.04 32.11 8.48
C LEU A 31 -37.08 30.60 8.65
N SER A 32 -38.18 29.92 8.27
CA SER A 32 -38.28 28.47 8.28
C SER A 32 -37.34 27.82 7.24
N ILE A 33 -37.25 28.40 6.04
CA ILE A 33 -36.33 27.95 4.99
C ILE A 33 -34.87 28.10 5.46
N LEU A 34 -34.51 29.22 6.08
CA LEU A 34 -33.18 29.44 6.66
C LEU A 34 -32.87 28.41 7.77
N PHE A 35 -33.85 28.00 8.55
CA PHE A 35 -33.67 26.97 9.61
C PHE A 35 -33.41 25.56 9.03
N PHE A 36 -33.97 25.25 7.86
CA PHE A 36 -33.69 23.97 7.18
C PHE A 36 -32.29 23.93 6.54
N PHE A 37 -31.71 25.07 6.18
CA PHE A 37 -30.35 25.11 5.62
C PHE A 37 -29.23 25.07 6.67
N THR A 38 -29.51 25.25 7.96
CA THR A 38 -28.48 25.25 9.01
C THR A 38 -28.14 23.86 9.56
N ASN A 39 -28.84 22.81 9.11
CA ASN A 39 -28.56 21.43 9.51
C ASN A 39 -27.96 20.57 8.37
N ALA A 40 -27.34 21.18 7.36
CA ALA A 40 -26.43 20.44 6.51
C ALA A 40 -25.17 20.18 7.37
N SER A 41 -25.17 19.12 8.16
CA SER A 41 -23.93 18.52 8.68
C SER A 41 -23.06 18.26 7.46
N ALA A 42 -21.91 18.90 7.38
CA ALA A 42 -20.90 18.44 6.45
C ALA A 42 -20.61 17.00 6.87
N GLU A 43 -20.84 16.05 6.01
CA GLU A 43 -20.48 14.66 6.20
C GLU A 43 -18.99 14.63 6.52
N GLU A 44 -18.62 14.22 7.73
CA GLU A 44 -17.22 14.09 8.11
C GLU A 44 -16.65 12.93 7.30
N LYS A 45 -15.81 13.24 6.33
CA LYS A 45 -15.14 12.23 5.52
C LYS A 45 -14.12 11.49 6.39
N PHE A 46 -14.23 10.17 6.46
CA PHE A 46 -13.22 9.36 7.14
C PHE A 46 -11.87 9.48 6.41
N ILE A 47 -10.78 9.33 7.16
CA ILE A 47 -9.41 9.53 6.68
C ILE A 47 -8.56 8.27 6.78
N GLY A 48 -9.07 7.23 7.41
CA GLY A 48 -8.40 5.96 7.62
C GLY A 48 -9.26 5.00 8.43
N PHE A 49 -8.75 3.82 8.66
CA PHE A 49 -9.42 2.78 9.44
C PHE A 49 -8.40 1.99 10.29
N ILE A 50 -8.90 1.33 11.33
CA ILE A 50 -8.13 0.41 12.14
C ILE A 50 -7.90 -0.87 11.32
N ASP A 51 -6.68 -1.09 10.89
CA ASP A 51 -6.31 -2.27 10.09
C ASP A 51 -6.11 -3.51 10.96
N SER A 52 -5.48 -3.35 12.12
CA SER A 52 -5.30 -4.42 13.11
C SER A 52 -5.26 -3.85 14.52
N LEU A 53 -5.77 -4.61 15.48
CA LEU A 53 -5.77 -4.27 16.90
C LEU A 53 -5.52 -5.51 17.76
N GLU A 54 -4.37 -5.54 18.43
CA GLU A 54 -4.09 -6.51 19.47
C GLU A 54 -4.20 -5.82 20.85
N GLY A 55 -4.97 -6.39 21.77
CA GLY A 55 -5.24 -5.80 23.07
C GLY A 55 -6.42 -4.83 23.06
N ASN A 56 -6.30 -3.67 23.72
CA ASN A 56 -7.36 -2.67 23.79
C ASN A 56 -6.88 -1.31 23.30
N ALA A 57 -7.77 -0.62 22.59
CA ALA A 57 -7.64 0.79 22.27
C ALA A 57 -9.02 1.45 22.34
N VAL A 58 -9.05 2.75 22.56
CA VAL A 58 -10.29 3.52 22.67
C VAL A 58 -10.18 4.79 21.84
N ILE A 59 -11.32 5.24 21.33
CA ILE A 59 -11.50 6.56 20.74
C ILE A 59 -12.25 7.46 21.71
N ILE A 60 -11.75 8.68 21.91
CA ILE A 60 -12.34 9.69 22.78
C ILE A 60 -13.06 10.71 21.88
N LYS A 61 -14.38 10.78 22.02
CA LYS A 61 -15.25 11.75 21.30
C LYS A 61 -15.95 12.67 22.32
N GLY A 62 -15.31 13.80 22.62
CA GLY A 62 -15.80 14.71 23.66
C GLY A 62 -15.68 14.08 25.06
N GLU A 63 -16.82 13.80 25.71
CA GLU A 63 -16.87 13.13 27.03
C GLU A 63 -17.04 11.59 26.91
N ASP A 64 -17.32 11.09 25.72
CA ASP A 64 -17.56 9.67 25.49
C ASP A 64 -16.26 8.95 25.14
N THR A 65 -16.10 7.74 25.70
CA THR A 65 -15.00 6.83 25.36
C THR A 65 -15.59 5.56 24.76
N VAL A 66 -15.21 5.26 23.53
CA VAL A 66 -15.71 4.12 22.77
C VAL A 66 -14.57 3.14 22.49
N LYS A 67 -14.79 1.85 22.74
CA LYS A 67 -13.80 0.83 22.43
C LYS A 67 -13.67 0.68 20.92
N LEU A 68 -12.42 0.64 20.42
CA LEU A 68 -12.09 0.41 19.03
C LEU A 68 -12.10 -1.09 18.68
N ASN A 69 -12.39 -1.37 17.42
CA ASN A 69 -12.30 -2.68 16.80
C ASN A 69 -11.58 -2.54 15.44
N GLU A 70 -11.16 -3.67 14.87
CA GLU A 70 -10.68 -3.70 13.47
C GLU A 70 -11.75 -3.17 12.53
N PHE A 71 -11.32 -2.43 11.52
CA PHE A 71 -12.11 -1.73 10.51
C PHE A 71 -12.96 -0.55 11.02
N ASP A 72 -12.84 -0.14 12.29
CA ASP A 72 -13.46 1.12 12.72
C ASP A 72 -12.82 2.29 11.98
N GLN A 73 -13.66 3.21 11.48
CA GLN A 73 -13.24 4.40 10.76
C GLN A 73 -12.64 5.45 11.68
N ILE A 74 -11.65 6.18 11.16
CA ILE A 74 -10.98 7.29 11.84
C ILE A 74 -11.28 8.58 11.11
N TYR A 75 -11.55 9.64 11.88
CA TYR A 75 -11.87 10.97 11.40
C TYR A 75 -10.86 12.00 11.90
N ILE A 76 -10.85 13.17 11.27
CA ILE A 76 -10.03 14.30 11.72
C ILE A 76 -10.43 14.69 13.16
N ASN A 77 -9.43 14.92 14.00
CA ASN A 77 -9.55 15.23 15.44
C ASN A 77 -10.05 14.08 16.34
N ASP A 78 -10.23 12.89 15.82
CA ASP A 78 -10.39 11.71 16.67
C ASP A 78 -9.14 11.56 17.54
N LYS A 79 -9.33 11.44 18.84
CA LYS A 79 -8.27 11.14 19.80
C LYS A 79 -8.31 9.66 20.12
N ILE A 80 -7.23 8.95 19.82
CA ILE A 80 -7.12 7.51 20.05
C ILE A 80 -6.06 7.23 21.08
N GLU A 81 -6.41 6.39 22.07
CA GLU A 81 -5.53 5.92 23.13
C GLU A 81 -5.40 4.40 23.03
N VAL A 82 -4.14 3.93 23.08
CA VAL A 82 -3.75 2.52 23.03
C VAL A 82 -3.27 2.10 24.41
N ASP A 83 -3.84 1.03 24.97
CA ASP A 83 -3.51 0.55 26.29
C ASP A 83 -2.09 -0.03 26.38
N VAL A 84 -1.60 -0.19 27.61
CA VAL A 84 -0.34 -0.89 27.91
C VAL A 84 -0.38 -2.32 27.38
N GLY A 85 0.66 -2.74 26.64
CA GLY A 85 0.77 -4.07 26.06
C GLY A 85 -0.13 -4.30 24.83
N ALA A 86 -0.80 -3.25 24.34
CA ALA A 86 -1.56 -3.31 23.11
C ALA A 86 -0.75 -2.82 21.90
N SER A 87 -1.16 -3.24 20.71
CA SER A 87 -0.62 -2.82 19.42
C SER A 87 -1.77 -2.43 18.49
N LEU A 88 -1.61 -1.30 17.79
CA LEU A 88 -2.61 -0.76 16.88
C LEU A 88 -1.94 -0.44 15.54
N ILE A 89 -2.57 -0.88 14.45
CA ILE A 89 -2.19 -0.53 13.09
C ILE A 89 -3.32 0.26 12.46
N VAL A 90 -2.98 1.41 11.89
CA VAL A 90 -3.91 2.32 11.20
C VAL A 90 -3.46 2.49 9.77
N SER A 91 -4.35 2.19 8.83
CA SER A 91 -4.19 2.48 7.41
C SER A 91 -4.95 3.73 7.03
N PHE A 92 -4.29 4.71 6.41
CA PHE A 92 -4.88 5.95 5.93
C PHE A 92 -5.20 5.89 4.44
N ILE A 93 -6.18 6.68 4.00
CA ILE A 93 -6.64 6.69 2.60
C ILE A 93 -5.60 7.24 1.60
N ASP A 94 -4.51 7.85 2.07
CA ASP A 94 -3.34 8.24 1.26
C ASP A 94 -2.27 7.15 1.17
N ASN A 95 -2.57 5.93 1.64
CA ASN A 95 -1.69 4.78 1.77
C ASN A 95 -0.59 4.91 2.83
N SER A 96 -0.63 5.94 3.70
CA SER A 96 0.22 5.97 4.89
C SER A 96 -0.17 4.87 5.88
N LEU A 97 0.81 4.38 6.64
CA LEU A 97 0.65 3.35 7.67
C LEU A 97 1.22 3.85 9.00
N LEU A 98 0.42 3.79 10.05
CA LEU A 98 0.85 4.10 11.42
C LEU A 98 0.76 2.84 12.28
N THR A 99 1.86 2.47 12.92
CA THR A 99 1.89 1.44 13.96
C THR A 99 2.16 2.09 15.31
N LEU A 100 1.36 1.75 16.30
CA LEU A 100 1.50 2.21 17.68
C LEU A 100 1.61 1.02 18.62
N LYS A 101 2.46 1.15 19.64
CA LYS A 101 2.66 0.11 20.67
C LYS A 101 2.72 0.76 22.05
N ASP A 102 2.25 0.02 23.05
CA ASP A 102 2.39 0.37 24.47
C ASP A 102 2.00 1.81 24.83
N GLU A 103 0.92 1.97 25.55
CA GLU A 103 0.53 3.25 26.15
C GLU A 103 0.72 4.48 25.25
N SER A 104 0.23 4.35 24.01
CA SER A 104 0.40 5.38 22.97
C SER A 104 -0.87 6.19 22.76
N GLU A 105 -0.70 7.42 22.30
CA GLU A 105 -1.80 8.32 21.95
C GLU A 105 -1.52 8.99 20.61
N PHE A 106 -2.55 9.11 19.78
CA PHE A 106 -2.46 9.92 18.54
C PHE A 106 -3.77 10.61 18.19
N SER A 107 -3.65 11.64 17.35
CA SER A 107 -4.78 12.29 16.67
C SER A 107 -4.33 12.86 15.32
N VAL A 108 -5.21 12.87 14.34
CA VAL A 108 -4.97 13.54 13.06
C VAL A 108 -5.54 14.95 13.12
N LEU A 109 -4.68 15.94 13.02
CA LEU A 109 -5.05 17.36 13.15
C LEU A 109 -5.52 17.97 11.83
N GLU A 110 -4.97 17.49 10.72
CA GLU A 110 -5.31 17.95 9.37
C GLU A 110 -5.08 16.82 8.37
N PHE A 111 -6.02 16.64 7.45
CA PHE A 111 -5.90 15.69 6.35
C PHE A 111 -6.67 16.21 5.13
N ASP A 112 -5.96 16.51 4.06
CA ASP A 112 -6.53 16.87 2.76
C ASP A 112 -5.67 16.32 1.63
N GLN A 113 -6.17 15.31 0.95
CA GLN A 113 -5.50 14.66 -0.18
C GLN A 113 -5.83 15.32 -1.52
N THR A 114 -6.90 16.13 -1.57
CA THR A 114 -7.51 16.59 -2.82
C THR A 114 -7.14 18.02 -3.22
N SER A 115 -6.57 18.79 -2.31
CA SER A 115 -6.17 20.18 -2.58
C SER A 115 -4.93 20.27 -3.46
N SER A 116 -4.65 21.46 -3.98
CA SER A 116 -3.41 21.74 -4.71
C SER A 116 -2.16 21.65 -3.84
N LYS A 117 -2.31 21.62 -2.52
CA LYS A 117 -1.28 21.38 -1.51
C LYS A 117 -1.79 20.32 -0.56
N PRO A 118 -1.70 19.03 -0.92
CA PRO A 118 -2.15 17.97 -0.04
C PRO A 118 -1.47 18.07 1.32
N THR A 119 -2.22 17.86 2.39
CA THR A 119 -1.71 18.07 3.76
C THR A 119 -2.12 16.91 4.65
N PHE A 120 -1.16 16.41 5.45
CA PHE A 120 -1.39 15.45 6.51
C PHE A 120 -0.58 15.86 7.75
N ILE A 121 -1.27 16.20 8.83
CA ILE A 121 -0.64 16.56 10.12
C ILE A 121 -1.14 15.61 11.20
N LEU A 122 -0.22 14.79 11.71
CA LEU A 122 -0.43 13.82 12.76
C LEU A 122 0.17 14.34 14.07
N SER A 123 -0.50 14.15 15.20
CA SER A 123 0.02 14.41 16.55
C SER A 123 0.17 13.09 17.30
N ILE A 124 1.34 12.85 17.88
CA ILE A 124 1.63 11.71 18.76
C ILE A 124 2.18 12.27 20.07
N PRO A 125 1.30 12.63 21.01
CA PRO A 125 1.70 13.24 22.28
C PRO A 125 2.41 12.27 23.23
N ASN A 126 2.19 10.95 23.06
CA ASN A 126 2.86 9.90 23.84
C ASN A 126 2.94 8.60 23.05
N GLY A 127 3.99 7.81 23.28
CA GLY A 127 4.12 6.44 22.83
C GLY A 127 5.29 6.15 21.90
N LYS A 128 5.39 4.88 21.51
CA LYS A 128 6.31 4.37 20.48
C LYS A 128 5.54 4.12 19.21
N PHE A 129 6.12 4.51 18.09
CA PHE A 129 5.45 4.39 16.79
C PHE A 129 6.43 4.11 15.66
N SER A 130 5.91 3.49 14.59
CA SER A 130 6.48 3.60 13.26
C SER A 130 5.45 4.23 12.33
N PHE A 131 5.89 5.05 11.39
CA PHE A 131 5.03 5.71 10.42
C PHE A 131 5.66 5.64 9.03
N GLU A 132 5.01 4.92 8.14
CA GLU A 132 5.33 4.90 6.73
C GLU A 132 4.48 5.92 6.00
N SER A 133 5.12 6.82 5.27
CA SER A 133 4.45 7.90 4.57
C SER A 133 3.83 7.43 3.25
N GLY A 134 2.63 7.89 2.94
CA GLY A 134 1.90 7.60 1.72
C GLY A 134 2.08 8.65 0.62
N SER A 135 1.08 8.72 -0.26
CA SER A 135 1.10 9.54 -1.48
C SER A 135 1.23 11.05 -1.21
N ILE A 136 0.73 11.55 -0.06
CA ILE A 136 0.85 12.97 0.29
C ILE A 136 2.32 13.39 0.44
N ALA A 137 3.14 12.58 1.11
CA ALA A 137 4.57 12.89 1.31
C ALA A 137 5.38 12.82 0.00
N LYS A 138 4.95 11.99 -0.95
CA LYS A 138 5.60 11.82 -2.26
C LYS A 138 5.18 12.89 -3.27
N ASN A 139 4.15 13.68 -2.97
CA ASN A 139 3.73 14.81 -3.78
C ASN A 139 4.66 16.01 -3.55
N LYS A 140 5.15 16.66 -4.63
CA LYS A 140 6.08 17.80 -4.55
C LYS A 140 5.54 18.99 -3.75
N GLU A 141 4.24 19.22 -3.77
CA GLU A 141 3.56 20.28 -3.04
C GLU A 141 2.96 19.78 -1.71
N GLY A 142 3.10 18.48 -1.43
CA GLY A 142 2.53 17.83 -0.26
C GLY A 142 3.21 18.28 1.03
N ILE A 143 2.42 18.35 2.10
CA ILE A 143 2.89 18.63 3.45
C ILE A 143 2.51 17.46 4.34
N MET A 144 3.50 16.66 4.73
CA MET A 144 3.31 15.60 5.72
C MET A 144 4.14 15.90 6.95
N LYS A 145 3.49 15.95 8.12
CA LYS A 145 4.13 16.37 9.37
C LYS A 145 3.63 15.54 10.55
N ILE A 146 4.57 15.15 11.42
CA ILE A 146 4.27 14.56 12.72
C ILE A 146 4.72 15.51 13.82
N LYS A 147 3.84 15.75 14.78
CA LYS A 147 4.06 16.60 15.96
C LYS A 147 4.25 15.73 17.22
N LEU A 148 5.37 15.91 17.90
CA LEU A 148 5.75 15.17 19.10
C LEU A 148 5.85 16.10 20.32
N SER A 149 4.89 16.99 20.52
CA SER A 149 4.87 17.94 21.66
C SER A 149 6.20 18.71 21.84
N GLY A 150 6.45 19.66 20.96
CA GLY A 150 7.68 20.48 20.93
C GLY A 150 8.69 20.09 19.86
N MET A 151 8.49 18.96 19.17
CA MET A 151 9.29 18.53 18.03
C MET A 151 8.39 18.33 16.83
N ASP A 152 8.67 19.03 15.75
CA ASP A 152 8.01 18.90 14.46
C ASP A 152 8.87 18.08 13.52
N VAL A 153 8.30 17.04 12.91
CA VAL A 153 8.98 16.17 11.93
C VAL A 153 8.23 16.25 10.60
N LYS A 154 8.86 16.80 9.57
CA LYS A 154 8.33 16.80 8.22
C LYS A 154 8.93 15.65 7.43
N LEU A 155 8.09 14.89 6.73
CA LEU A 155 8.45 13.70 5.97
C LEU A 155 8.37 13.97 4.47
N ASN A 156 9.34 13.43 3.71
CA ASN A 156 9.34 13.46 2.26
C ASN A 156 9.57 12.03 1.72
N GLY A 157 8.54 11.20 1.79
CA GLY A 157 8.51 9.85 1.21
C GLY A 157 9.44 8.86 1.92
N THR A 158 9.08 8.39 3.14
CA THR A 158 9.96 7.52 3.93
C THR A 158 9.20 6.80 5.07
N LEU A 159 9.88 5.85 5.70
CA LEU A 159 9.51 5.25 6.97
C LEU A 159 10.28 5.90 8.10
N ILE A 160 9.62 6.18 9.21
CA ILE A 160 10.27 6.60 10.45
C ILE A 160 9.90 5.69 11.61
N VAL A 161 10.83 5.56 12.53
CA VAL A 161 10.62 5.00 13.87
C VAL A 161 10.77 6.12 14.87
N GLY A 162 9.86 6.21 15.80
CA GLY A 162 9.87 7.30 16.77
C GLY A 162 9.38 6.91 18.13
N GLN A 163 9.76 7.73 19.10
CA GLN A 163 9.29 7.64 20.47
C GLN A 163 9.04 9.04 21.02
N ASN A 164 7.93 9.18 21.71
CA ASN A 164 7.62 10.33 22.56
C ASN A 164 7.28 9.82 23.96
N SER A 165 8.17 9.99 24.92
CA SER A 165 7.98 9.51 26.28
C SER A 165 8.41 10.59 27.27
N GLY A 166 7.45 11.26 27.86
CA GLY A 166 7.69 12.39 28.74
C GLY A 166 8.53 13.48 28.09
N GLY A 167 9.70 13.83 28.64
CA GLY A 167 10.63 14.80 28.07
C GLY A 167 11.43 14.29 26.86
N ASN A 168 11.54 12.97 26.69
CA ASN A 168 12.41 12.37 25.68
C ASN A 168 11.65 12.12 24.39
N LYS A 169 12.17 12.64 23.29
CA LYS A 169 11.64 12.44 21.94
C LYS A 169 12.75 12.02 21.01
N SER A 170 12.48 11.02 20.19
CA SER A 170 13.43 10.58 19.17
C SER A 170 12.70 10.16 17.92
N VAL A 171 13.35 10.38 16.78
CA VAL A 171 12.94 9.88 15.49
C VAL A 171 14.16 9.45 14.69
N SER A 172 14.04 8.35 13.98
CA SER A 172 15.06 7.83 13.06
C SER A 172 14.45 7.57 11.70
N LEU A 173 15.20 7.85 10.64
CA LEU A 173 14.87 7.63 9.26
C LEU A 173 15.19 6.17 8.91
N VAL A 174 14.26 5.49 8.21
CA VAL A 174 14.42 4.12 7.73
C VAL A 174 13.91 4.04 6.30
N GLU A 175 14.41 3.11 5.51
CA GLU A 175 13.83 2.78 4.20
C GLU A 175 12.37 2.32 4.37
N ASP A 176 11.50 2.72 3.43
CA ASP A 176 10.11 2.29 3.46
C ASP A 176 9.96 0.82 3.04
N SER A 177 8.75 0.27 3.10
CA SER A 177 8.47 -1.14 2.77
C SER A 177 8.80 -1.51 1.31
N THR A 178 9.00 -0.53 0.45
CA THR A 178 9.36 -0.70 -0.97
C THR A 178 10.83 -0.38 -1.26
N GLY A 179 11.67 -0.26 -0.20
CA GLY A 179 13.11 -0.02 -0.33
C GLY A 179 13.49 1.45 -0.62
N ASN A 180 12.54 2.39 -0.58
CA ASN A 180 12.82 3.79 -0.86
C ASN A 180 13.27 4.53 0.41
N LEU A 181 14.32 5.35 0.29
CA LEU A 181 14.79 6.22 1.34
C LEU A 181 14.49 7.69 0.98
N GLY A 182 13.63 8.31 1.79
CA GLY A 182 13.32 9.73 1.66
C GLY A 182 14.16 10.62 2.54
N THR A 183 13.57 11.72 3.02
CA THR A 183 14.26 12.68 3.93
C THR A 183 13.34 13.13 5.06
N LEU A 184 13.94 13.47 6.20
CA LEU A 184 13.27 14.14 7.32
C LEU A 184 13.80 15.55 7.48
N GLU A 185 12.89 16.50 7.72
CA GLU A 185 13.23 17.83 8.22
C GLU A 185 12.65 17.95 9.62
N ILE A 186 13.54 18.09 10.63
CA ILE A 186 13.18 18.09 12.04
C ILE A 186 13.38 19.50 12.58
N GLY A 187 12.35 20.02 13.24
CA GLY A 187 12.35 21.35 13.87
C GLY A 187 11.95 21.29 15.35
N ILE A 188 12.38 22.27 16.12
CA ILE A 188 11.89 22.50 17.49
C ILE A 188 10.78 23.54 17.39
N GLU A 189 9.62 23.26 17.97
CA GLU A 189 8.47 24.17 17.97
C GLU A 189 8.84 25.53 18.58
N GLY A 190 8.50 26.63 17.90
CA GLY A 190 8.88 27.99 18.33
C GLY A 190 10.32 28.39 18.03
N SER A 191 11.17 27.50 17.50
CA SER A 191 12.53 27.79 17.04
C SER A 191 12.61 27.85 15.51
N ASN A 192 13.65 28.53 15.01
CA ASN A 192 14.02 28.48 13.60
C ASN A 192 15.08 27.41 13.30
N GLU A 193 15.48 26.63 14.31
CA GLU A 193 16.46 25.57 14.16
C GLU A 193 15.80 24.37 13.48
N THR A 194 16.37 23.94 12.36
CA THR A 194 15.95 22.73 11.66
C THR A 194 17.17 21.88 11.28
N LYS A 195 16.97 20.55 11.27
CA LYS A 195 17.98 19.58 10.83
C LYS A 195 17.37 18.66 9.79
N VAL A 196 18.11 18.42 8.70
CA VAL A 196 17.73 17.48 7.65
C VAL A 196 18.49 16.18 7.86
N ILE A 197 17.78 15.05 7.80
CA ILE A 197 18.30 13.69 7.84
C ILE A 197 18.00 13.03 6.49
N SER A 198 19.04 12.44 5.88
CA SER A 198 18.96 11.73 4.59
C SER A 198 19.64 10.36 4.61
N ASP A 199 20.29 10.00 5.71
CA ASP A 199 20.99 8.73 5.82
C ASP A 199 20.12 7.72 6.57
N SER A 200 20.02 6.49 6.07
CA SER A 200 19.26 5.41 6.70
C SER A 200 19.79 5.12 8.11
N ALA A 201 18.89 4.70 8.99
CA ALA A 201 19.13 4.46 10.42
C ALA A 201 19.57 5.68 11.24
N SER A 202 19.70 6.86 10.62
CA SER A 202 20.08 8.11 11.29
C SER A 202 18.88 8.84 11.87
N GLY A 203 19.06 9.56 12.97
CA GLY A 203 17.97 10.24 13.64
C GLY A 203 18.36 11.45 14.49
N VAL A 204 17.38 11.96 15.22
CA VAL A 204 17.51 13.06 16.18
C VAL A 204 16.80 12.70 17.46
N SER A 205 17.41 13.03 18.59
CA SER A 205 16.77 13.02 19.92
C SER A 205 16.73 14.41 20.53
N LEU A 206 15.67 14.67 21.26
CA LEU A 206 15.49 15.86 22.10
C LEU A 206 15.12 15.43 23.50
N THR A 207 15.65 16.15 24.48
CA THR A 207 15.26 15.96 25.90
C THR A 207 14.83 17.32 26.46
N PHE A 208 13.53 17.45 26.72
CA PHE A 208 12.94 18.64 27.34
C PHE A 208 12.96 18.54 28.87
N THR A 209 13.29 19.63 29.54
CA THR A 209 13.19 19.74 31.00
C THR A 209 11.73 19.66 31.46
N GLU A 210 11.48 19.41 32.76
CA GLU A 210 10.12 19.38 33.29
C GLU A 210 9.40 20.74 33.12
N GLU A 211 10.14 21.86 33.22
CA GLU A 211 9.60 23.20 33.00
C GLU A 211 9.18 23.42 31.53
N GLU A 212 10.01 22.96 30.57
CA GLU A 212 9.69 23.00 29.13
C GLU A 212 8.50 22.11 28.77
N GLN A 213 8.42 20.91 29.36
CA GLN A 213 7.28 20.00 29.16
C GLN A 213 5.98 20.64 29.66
N GLN A 214 6.02 21.30 30.83
CA GLN A 214 4.87 22.01 31.38
C GLN A 214 4.48 23.22 30.51
N ALA A 215 5.45 23.95 29.97
CA ALA A 215 5.20 25.05 29.03
C ALA A 215 4.53 24.51 27.74
N LEU A 216 5.08 23.46 27.15
CA LEU A 216 4.53 22.81 25.95
C LEU A 216 3.10 22.27 26.18
N SER A 217 2.82 21.69 27.35
CA SER A 217 1.46 21.22 27.68
C SER A 217 0.45 22.37 27.80
N ASN A 218 0.90 23.57 28.06
CA ASN A 218 0.09 24.79 28.09
C ASN A 218 0.06 25.54 26.74
N GLY A 219 0.70 24.97 25.69
CA GLY A 219 0.78 25.58 24.36
C GLY A 219 1.80 26.71 24.23
N ASP A 220 2.74 26.83 25.19
CA ASP A 220 3.79 27.86 25.20
C ASP A 220 5.14 27.24 24.77
N SER A 221 5.55 27.50 23.53
CA SER A 221 6.84 27.10 22.97
C SER A 221 7.88 28.24 22.92
N SER A 222 7.57 29.41 23.52
CA SER A 222 8.38 30.62 23.36
C SER A 222 9.72 30.62 24.12
N ASN A 223 9.89 29.74 25.08
CA ASN A 223 11.05 29.71 25.99
C ASN A 223 11.78 28.37 25.99
N LEU A 224 11.68 27.59 24.94
CA LEU A 224 12.41 26.34 24.81
C LEU A 224 13.91 26.61 24.65
N THR A 225 14.73 25.96 25.49
CA THR A 225 16.19 26.06 25.49
C THR A 225 16.86 24.77 24.99
N THR A 226 16.04 23.71 24.79
CA THR A 226 16.48 22.43 24.27
C THR A 226 17.07 22.58 22.89
N THR A 227 18.21 21.93 22.65
CA THR A 227 18.87 21.85 21.35
C THR A 227 18.90 20.43 20.83
N MET A 228 18.98 20.26 19.51
CA MET A 228 19.05 18.94 18.91
C MET A 228 20.36 18.23 19.25
N ALA A 229 20.29 17.03 19.80
CA ALA A 229 21.45 16.16 19.99
C ALA A 229 22.06 15.76 18.64
N SER A 230 23.33 15.38 18.64
CA SER A 230 23.98 14.89 17.44
C SER A 230 23.37 13.57 16.97
N SER A 231 23.39 13.31 15.65
CA SER A 231 22.83 12.12 15.04
C SER A 231 23.46 10.79 15.47
N GLU A 232 24.66 10.86 16.08
CA GLU A 232 25.39 9.65 16.51
C GLU A 232 24.76 8.97 17.73
N ASP A 233 24.01 9.74 18.57
CA ASP A 233 23.37 9.22 19.79
C ASP A 233 22.00 8.54 19.51
N THR A 234 21.50 8.60 18.27
CA THR A 234 20.18 8.11 17.89
C THR A 234 20.19 7.17 16.68
N GLN A 235 21.37 6.70 16.32
CA GLN A 235 21.52 5.75 15.21
C GLN A 235 20.96 4.39 15.63
N LEU A 236 20.02 3.86 14.84
CA LEU A 236 19.56 2.48 14.98
C LEU A 236 20.67 1.52 14.57
N SER A 237 20.78 0.39 15.26
CA SER A 237 21.60 -0.70 14.77
C SER A 237 21.01 -1.32 13.49
N GLU A 238 21.83 -1.99 12.71
CA GLU A 238 21.38 -2.71 11.52
C GLU A 238 20.29 -3.74 11.86
N GLU A 239 20.42 -4.47 12.97
CA GLU A 239 19.42 -5.42 13.44
C GLU A 239 18.08 -4.75 13.79
N GLU A 240 18.10 -3.60 14.45
CA GLU A 240 16.88 -2.82 14.76
C GLU A 240 16.24 -2.28 13.49
N THR A 241 17.02 -1.77 12.55
CA THR A 241 16.56 -1.26 11.27
C THR A 241 15.87 -2.36 10.47
N ASN A 242 16.53 -3.49 10.26
CA ASN A 242 15.98 -4.63 9.52
C ASN A 242 14.70 -5.15 10.20
N SER A 243 14.70 -5.30 11.52
CA SER A 243 13.51 -5.75 12.27
C SER A 243 12.30 -4.84 12.08
N VAL A 244 12.51 -3.52 11.93
CA VAL A 244 11.41 -2.58 11.67
C VAL A 244 10.92 -2.71 10.24
N VAL A 245 11.82 -2.75 9.25
CA VAL A 245 11.48 -2.91 7.84
C VAL A 245 10.71 -4.20 7.63
N ASP A 246 11.21 -5.33 8.15
CA ASP A 246 10.55 -6.64 8.06
C ASP A 246 9.16 -6.62 8.69
N SER A 247 9.03 -5.98 9.88
CA SER A 247 7.73 -5.84 10.55
C SER A 247 6.74 -5.03 9.71
N ILE A 248 7.19 -3.96 9.07
CA ILE A 248 6.32 -3.13 8.20
C ILE A 248 5.97 -3.87 6.91
N LYS A 249 6.92 -4.59 6.29
CA LYS A 249 6.66 -5.46 5.14
C LYS A 249 5.59 -6.51 5.49
N GLU A 250 5.75 -7.23 6.59
CA GLU A 250 4.77 -8.22 7.05
C GLU A 250 3.37 -7.61 7.27
N ILE A 251 3.30 -6.44 7.91
CA ILE A 251 2.03 -5.72 8.12
C ILE A 251 1.40 -5.35 6.77
N THR A 252 2.19 -4.86 5.83
CA THR A 252 1.71 -4.47 4.49
C THR A 252 1.19 -5.68 3.73
N VAL A 253 1.90 -6.82 3.77
CA VAL A 253 1.44 -8.09 3.18
C VAL A 253 0.13 -8.53 3.82
N GLN A 254 0.04 -8.57 5.15
CA GLN A 254 -1.17 -8.97 5.86
C GLN A 254 -2.37 -8.06 5.55
N SER A 255 -2.15 -6.76 5.45
CA SER A 255 -3.19 -5.80 5.07
C SER A 255 -3.65 -6.01 3.62
N ALA A 256 -2.69 -6.14 2.70
CA ALA A 256 -2.94 -6.31 1.27
C ALA A 256 -3.65 -7.63 0.93
N THR A 257 -3.31 -8.71 1.64
CA THR A 257 -3.84 -10.07 1.40
C THR A 257 -5.06 -10.43 2.24
N LYS A 258 -5.57 -9.50 3.08
CA LYS A 258 -6.79 -9.70 3.86
C LYS A 258 -7.95 -10.11 2.96
N SER A 259 -8.49 -11.29 3.21
CA SER A 259 -9.56 -11.83 2.38
C SER A 259 -10.86 -11.02 2.53
N GLU A 260 -11.62 -10.92 1.45
CA GLU A 260 -12.96 -10.33 1.45
C GLU A 260 -13.84 -10.92 2.56
N GLU A 261 -13.75 -12.23 2.79
CA GLU A 261 -14.48 -12.93 3.86
C GLU A 261 -14.14 -12.43 5.27
N LYS A 262 -12.86 -12.05 5.55
CA LYS A 262 -12.49 -11.46 6.83
C LYS A 262 -13.11 -10.06 7.00
N ILE A 263 -13.09 -9.26 5.95
CA ILE A 263 -13.70 -7.93 5.92
C ILE A 263 -15.22 -8.07 6.16
N GLU A 264 -15.90 -8.95 5.44
CA GLU A 264 -17.34 -9.23 5.63
C GLU A 264 -17.69 -9.67 7.06
N ARG A 265 -16.92 -10.58 7.62
CA ARG A 265 -17.16 -11.05 9.01
C ARG A 265 -16.98 -9.93 10.03
N ALA A 266 -15.99 -9.07 9.86
CA ALA A 266 -15.77 -7.95 10.76
C ALA A 266 -16.89 -6.91 10.65
N ILE A 267 -17.30 -6.55 9.44
CA ILE A 267 -18.42 -5.63 9.19
C ILE A 267 -19.73 -6.21 9.77
N ALA A 268 -20.00 -7.49 9.54
CA ALA A 268 -21.17 -8.14 10.11
C ALA A 268 -21.17 -8.11 11.65
N LYS A 269 -20.01 -8.23 12.28
CA LYS A 269 -19.84 -8.11 13.74
C LYS A 269 -20.10 -6.67 14.22
N GLN A 270 -19.64 -5.67 13.51
CA GLN A 270 -19.89 -4.25 13.81
C GLN A 270 -21.39 -3.94 13.65
N LEU A 271 -22.04 -4.44 12.58
CA LEU A 271 -23.48 -4.30 12.38
C LEU A 271 -24.26 -4.86 13.57
N ALA A 272 -23.93 -6.07 14.00
CA ALA A 272 -24.54 -6.71 15.16
C ALA A 272 -24.32 -5.92 16.47
N GLY A 273 -23.19 -5.21 16.58
CA GLY A 273 -22.88 -4.31 17.69
C GLY A 273 -23.52 -2.92 17.61
N GLY A 274 -24.16 -2.57 16.49
CA GLY A 274 -24.76 -1.25 16.26
C GLY A 274 -23.73 -0.15 16.03
N THR A 275 -22.54 -0.49 15.51
CA THR A 275 -21.40 0.42 15.32
C THR A 275 -21.10 0.74 13.86
N ILE A 276 -21.90 0.24 12.91
CA ILE A 276 -21.71 0.57 11.49
C ILE A 276 -22.08 2.03 11.24
N PRO A 277 -21.22 2.78 10.57
CA PRO A 277 -21.55 4.13 10.12
C PRO A 277 -22.65 4.10 9.05
N ASP A 278 -23.37 5.19 8.92
CA ASP A 278 -24.26 5.47 7.78
C ASP A 278 -23.36 5.74 6.55
N ALA A 279 -22.93 4.69 5.90
CA ALA A 279 -21.92 4.76 4.83
C ALA A 279 -22.51 5.21 3.49
N ASN A 280 -23.81 5.07 3.31
CA ASN A 280 -24.54 5.54 2.12
C ASN A 280 -25.14 6.93 2.28
N GLY A 281 -25.11 7.52 3.50
CA GLY A 281 -25.55 8.89 3.78
C GLY A 281 -27.08 9.07 3.80
N ASP A 282 -27.89 8.01 3.95
CA ASP A 282 -29.36 8.09 3.97
C ASP A 282 -29.95 8.35 5.36
N GLY A 283 -29.13 8.34 6.40
CA GLY A 283 -29.51 8.58 7.79
C GLY A 283 -30.04 7.34 8.52
N ILE A 284 -29.90 6.15 7.93
CA ILE A 284 -30.38 4.87 8.48
C ILE A 284 -29.26 3.84 8.39
N ALA A 285 -28.67 3.45 9.51
CA ALA A 285 -27.68 2.37 9.51
C ALA A 285 -28.35 1.02 9.25
N ASP A 286 -28.19 0.45 8.05
CA ASP A 286 -28.79 -0.82 7.62
C ASP A 286 -27.85 -1.67 6.74
N SER A 287 -28.40 -2.68 6.06
CA SER A 287 -27.62 -3.58 5.21
C SER A 287 -27.05 -2.91 3.95
N ALA A 288 -27.59 -1.79 3.51
CA ALA A 288 -27.04 -1.05 2.38
C ALA A 288 -25.73 -0.34 2.77
N ASP A 289 -25.62 0.08 4.04
CA ASP A 289 -24.37 0.64 4.57
C ASP A 289 -23.26 -0.41 4.67
N VAL A 290 -23.63 -1.66 4.98
CA VAL A 290 -22.68 -2.79 4.97
C VAL A 290 -22.04 -2.94 3.61
N GLU A 291 -22.83 -2.96 2.55
CA GLU A 291 -22.33 -3.11 1.17
C GLU A 291 -21.52 -1.88 0.74
N ALA A 292 -21.96 -0.68 1.09
CA ALA A 292 -21.23 0.56 0.80
C ALA A 292 -19.87 0.57 1.51
N TYR A 293 -19.84 0.25 2.78
CA TYR A 293 -18.61 0.21 3.57
C TYR A 293 -17.65 -0.89 3.13
N LYS A 294 -18.18 -2.07 2.79
CA LYS A 294 -17.40 -3.16 2.20
C LYS A 294 -16.72 -2.69 0.89
N ALA A 295 -17.48 -2.10 -0.02
CA ALA A 295 -16.95 -1.59 -1.28
C ALA A 295 -15.85 -0.55 -1.07
N GLU A 296 -16.01 0.30 -0.06
CA GLU A 296 -15.02 1.31 0.31
C GLU A 296 -13.72 0.67 0.84
N LEU A 297 -13.80 -0.29 1.76
CA LEU A 297 -12.62 -1.01 2.28
C LEU A 297 -11.89 -1.81 1.19
N LEU A 298 -12.63 -2.45 0.28
CA LEU A 298 -12.04 -3.14 -0.87
C LEU A 298 -11.36 -2.17 -1.84
N GLY A 299 -11.96 -0.99 -2.07
CA GLY A 299 -11.36 0.08 -2.86
C GLY A 299 -10.05 0.60 -2.25
N LEU A 300 -9.98 0.74 -0.93
CA LEU A 300 -8.76 1.13 -0.23
C LEU A 300 -7.67 0.04 -0.32
N LYS A 301 -8.07 -1.23 -0.19
CA LYS A 301 -7.16 -2.36 -0.39
C LYS A 301 -6.57 -2.33 -1.80
N GLN A 302 -7.40 -2.17 -2.82
CA GLN A 302 -6.95 -2.09 -4.21
C GLN A 302 -6.00 -0.88 -4.43
N SER A 303 -6.35 0.29 -3.89
CA SER A 303 -5.48 1.48 -3.95
C SER A 303 -4.13 1.26 -3.28
N LYS A 304 -4.07 0.50 -2.17
CA LYS A 304 -2.80 0.15 -1.52
C LYS A 304 -1.95 -0.78 -2.38
N LEU A 305 -2.57 -1.75 -3.05
CA LEU A 305 -1.87 -2.66 -3.96
C LEU A 305 -1.29 -1.92 -5.17
N GLU A 306 -2.07 -1.05 -5.80
CA GLU A 306 -1.63 -0.20 -6.90
C GLU A 306 -0.47 0.70 -6.46
N TYR A 307 -0.56 1.29 -5.27
CA TYR A 307 0.50 2.11 -4.69
C TYR A 307 1.80 1.32 -4.47
N VAL A 308 1.72 0.09 -3.96
CA VAL A 308 2.90 -0.78 -3.80
C VAL A 308 3.55 -1.06 -5.15
N VAL A 309 2.77 -1.42 -6.18
CA VAL A 309 3.28 -1.64 -7.55
C VAL A 309 3.99 -0.40 -8.10
N GLU A 310 3.37 0.80 -7.96
CA GLU A 310 3.95 2.06 -8.43
C GLU A 310 5.26 2.44 -7.71
N GLN A 311 5.39 2.08 -6.42
CA GLN A 311 6.55 2.43 -5.62
C GLN A 311 7.68 1.40 -5.67
N SER A 312 7.37 0.16 -6.06
CA SER A 312 8.36 -0.92 -6.21
C SER A 312 9.22 -0.65 -7.44
N ASN A 313 10.49 -0.29 -7.23
CA ASN A 313 11.44 -0.01 -8.30
C ASN A 313 12.42 -1.19 -8.46
N GLU A 314 13.46 -1.23 -7.63
CA GLU A 314 14.50 -2.27 -7.67
C GLU A 314 14.28 -3.38 -6.61
N ASP A 315 13.64 -3.05 -5.47
CA ASP A 315 13.25 -4.03 -4.46
C ASP A 315 11.82 -4.51 -4.69
N LEU A 316 11.69 -5.70 -5.26
CA LEU A 316 10.41 -6.35 -5.56
C LEU A 316 10.00 -7.39 -4.52
N SER A 317 10.77 -7.54 -3.42
CA SER A 317 10.51 -8.55 -2.39
C SER A 317 9.13 -8.40 -1.75
N LEU A 318 8.71 -7.16 -1.46
CA LEU A 318 7.37 -6.90 -0.94
C LEU A 318 6.27 -7.29 -1.93
N LEU A 319 6.44 -6.95 -3.21
CA LEU A 319 5.44 -7.26 -4.24
C LEU A 319 5.34 -8.78 -4.46
N SER A 320 6.48 -9.48 -4.49
CA SER A 320 6.50 -10.95 -4.60
C SER A 320 5.80 -11.61 -3.42
N GLU A 321 6.06 -11.17 -2.18
CA GLU A 321 5.39 -11.68 -0.99
C GLU A 321 3.87 -11.46 -1.02
N ILE A 322 3.41 -10.28 -1.49
CA ILE A 322 1.98 -10.00 -1.64
C ILE A 322 1.36 -10.94 -2.66
N ILE A 323 1.99 -11.13 -3.82
CA ILE A 323 1.48 -12.01 -4.88
C ILE A 323 1.40 -13.46 -4.39
N ILE A 324 2.45 -13.97 -3.74
CA ILE A 324 2.52 -15.34 -3.21
C ILE A 324 1.44 -15.60 -2.16
N ASN A 325 1.09 -14.60 -1.35
CA ASN A 325 0.09 -14.73 -0.28
C ASN A 325 -1.33 -14.29 -0.70
N SER A 326 -1.54 -13.87 -1.94
CA SER A 326 -2.84 -13.50 -2.50
C SER A 326 -3.56 -14.68 -3.13
N ASP A 327 -4.87 -14.56 -3.36
CA ASP A 327 -5.59 -15.50 -4.23
C ASP A 327 -5.25 -15.27 -5.71
N SER A 328 -5.60 -16.24 -6.56
CA SER A 328 -5.25 -16.24 -7.98
C SER A 328 -5.78 -15.02 -8.74
N ASP A 329 -7.01 -14.56 -8.46
CA ASP A 329 -7.58 -13.37 -9.10
C ASP A 329 -6.85 -12.09 -8.71
N GLN A 330 -6.48 -11.94 -7.44
CA GLN A 330 -5.72 -10.80 -6.95
C GLN A 330 -4.30 -10.81 -7.50
N SER A 331 -3.63 -11.96 -7.51
CA SER A 331 -2.29 -12.13 -8.09
C SER A 331 -2.27 -11.82 -9.58
N MET A 332 -3.29 -12.28 -10.33
CA MET A 332 -3.46 -11.95 -11.74
C MET A 332 -3.55 -10.44 -11.95
N GLY A 333 -4.41 -9.74 -11.20
CA GLY A 333 -4.56 -8.30 -11.33
C GLY A 333 -3.30 -7.51 -10.98
N LEU A 334 -2.52 -7.96 -9.97
CA LEU A 334 -1.24 -7.35 -9.60
C LEU A 334 -0.18 -7.55 -10.70
N MET A 335 -0.10 -8.75 -11.25
CA MET A 335 0.83 -9.06 -12.35
C MET A 335 0.49 -8.25 -13.61
N GLU A 336 -0.79 -8.17 -14.01
CA GLU A 336 -1.22 -7.35 -15.13
C GLU A 336 -0.88 -5.86 -14.91
N ASN A 337 -1.16 -5.31 -13.72
CA ASN A 337 -0.82 -3.92 -13.38
C ASN A 337 0.70 -3.67 -13.43
N MET A 338 1.50 -4.58 -12.87
CA MET A 338 2.96 -4.48 -12.92
C MET A 338 3.46 -4.49 -14.36
N MET A 339 2.94 -5.38 -15.21
CA MET A 339 3.32 -5.45 -16.63
C MET A 339 2.90 -4.18 -17.40
N GLU A 340 1.79 -3.53 -17.04
CA GLU A 340 1.36 -2.28 -17.66
C GLU A 340 2.23 -1.08 -17.23
N THR A 341 2.69 -1.06 -15.97
CA THR A 341 3.36 0.11 -15.38
C THR A 341 4.88 0.00 -15.38
N ASN A 342 5.42 -1.20 -15.11
CA ASN A 342 6.85 -1.47 -14.90
C ASN A 342 7.28 -2.81 -15.53
N ALA A 343 6.93 -3.06 -16.80
CA ALA A 343 7.23 -4.33 -17.49
C ALA A 343 8.71 -4.72 -17.43
N GLY A 344 9.63 -3.75 -17.46
CA GLY A 344 11.07 -3.99 -17.33
C GLY A 344 11.52 -4.65 -16.01
N ASN A 345 10.62 -4.71 -15.00
CA ASN A 345 10.90 -5.39 -13.74
C ASN A 345 10.44 -6.88 -13.74
N ALA A 346 9.92 -7.38 -14.87
CA ALA A 346 9.42 -8.75 -14.97
C ALA A 346 10.47 -9.79 -14.53
N SER A 347 11.68 -9.69 -15.06
CA SER A 347 12.78 -10.60 -14.75
C SER A 347 13.14 -10.61 -13.27
N LEU A 348 13.23 -9.43 -12.64
CA LEU A 348 13.51 -9.30 -11.20
C LEU A 348 12.40 -9.92 -10.36
N LEU A 349 11.14 -9.65 -10.70
CA LEU A 349 10.00 -10.22 -9.96
C LEU A 349 9.96 -11.75 -10.10
N MET A 350 10.21 -12.27 -11.29
CA MET A 350 10.27 -13.72 -11.51
C MET A 350 11.42 -14.35 -10.72
N THR A 351 12.57 -13.67 -10.60
CA THR A 351 13.70 -14.15 -9.78
C THR A 351 13.29 -14.26 -8.30
N GLU A 352 12.67 -13.23 -7.74
CA GLU A 352 12.17 -13.26 -6.35
C GLU A 352 11.20 -14.42 -6.08
N MET A 353 10.30 -14.71 -7.05
CA MET A 353 9.36 -15.82 -6.93
C MET A 353 10.01 -17.19 -7.03
N VAL A 354 10.96 -17.33 -7.95
CA VAL A 354 11.71 -18.58 -8.14
C VAL A 354 12.57 -18.90 -6.93
N GLU A 355 13.20 -17.91 -6.30
CA GLU A 355 13.97 -18.09 -5.06
C GLU A 355 13.09 -18.63 -3.91
N GLN A 356 11.78 -18.38 -3.97
CA GLN A 356 10.80 -18.91 -3.03
C GLN A 356 10.14 -20.21 -3.51
N GLU A 357 10.63 -20.81 -4.59
CA GLU A 357 10.08 -22.02 -5.22
C GLU A 357 8.57 -21.89 -5.59
N PHE A 358 8.11 -20.66 -5.94
CA PHE A 358 6.72 -20.37 -6.22
C PHE A 358 6.42 -20.40 -7.73
N ASP A 359 5.55 -21.34 -8.15
CA ASP A 359 5.07 -21.41 -9.54
C ASP A 359 3.92 -20.41 -9.76
N ILE A 360 4.28 -19.17 -10.14
CA ILE A 360 3.32 -18.09 -10.40
C ILE A 360 2.38 -18.44 -11.55
N PHE A 361 2.85 -19.09 -12.61
CA PHE A 361 2.02 -19.38 -13.76
C PHE A 361 0.93 -20.40 -13.45
N SER A 362 1.25 -21.45 -12.69
CA SER A 362 0.22 -22.36 -12.19
C SER A 362 -0.77 -21.64 -11.30
N HIS A 363 -0.30 -20.76 -10.42
CA HIS A 363 -1.14 -20.01 -9.50
C HIS A 363 -2.12 -19.06 -10.24
N VAL A 364 -1.63 -18.22 -11.15
CA VAL A 364 -2.49 -17.26 -11.87
C VAL A 364 -3.34 -17.90 -12.99
N SER A 365 -2.98 -19.12 -13.44
CA SER A 365 -3.82 -19.85 -14.42
C SER A 365 -5.19 -20.23 -13.84
N GLU A 366 -5.32 -20.31 -12.52
CA GLU A 366 -6.57 -20.60 -11.83
C GLU A 366 -7.48 -19.37 -11.66
N ALA A 367 -6.99 -18.16 -12.02
CA ALA A 367 -7.76 -16.93 -11.90
C ALA A 367 -9.00 -16.94 -12.81
N GLN A 368 -10.11 -16.41 -12.29
CA GLN A 368 -11.37 -16.25 -13.03
C GLN A 368 -11.44 -14.90 -13.75
N THR A 369 -10.53 -13.99 -13.44
CA THR A 369 -10.41 -12.64 -14.01
C THR A 369 -9.06 -12.49 -14.71
N GLY A 370 -8.94 -11.46 -15.55
CA GLY A 370 -7.70 -11.20 -16.31
C GLY A 370 -7.54 -12.06 -17.56
N ASN A 371 -6.36 -11.96 -18.18
CA ASN A 371 -6.02 -12.70 -19.42
C ASN A 371 -4.68 -13.43 -19.24
N PHE A 372 -4.74 -14.64 -18.73
CA PHE A 372 -3.57 -15.47 -18.47
C PHE A 372 -2.65 -15.64 -19.68
N GLU A 373 -3.23 -15.91 -20.87
CA GLU A 373 -2.45 -16.12 -22.09
C GLU A 373 -1.62 -14.87 -22.46
N ASN A 374 -2.25 -13.70 -22.38
CA ASN A 374 -1.57 -12.43 -22.67
C ASN A 374 -0.51 -12.11 -21.61
N LEU A 375 -0.81 -12.34 -20.33
CA LEU A 375 0.14 -12.10 -19.23
C LEU A 375 1.38 -13.01 -19.39
N ARG A 376 1.16 -14.30 -19.61
CA ARG A 376 2.21 -15.29 -19.83
C ARG A 376 3.12 -14.90 -21.00
N GLU A 377 2.54 -14.57 -22.14
CA GLU A 377 3.27 -14.16 -23.35
C GLU A 377 4.11 -12.89 -23.07
N THR A 378 3.50 -11.90 -22.41
CA THR A 378 4.18 -10.63 -22.11
C THR A 378 5.37 -10.84 -21.18
N ILE A 379 5.21 -11.61 -20.11
CA ILE A 379 6.31 -11.89 -19.16
C ILE A 379 7.47 -12.60 -19.87
N VAL A 380 7.19 -13.65 -20.62
CA VAL A 380 8.23 -14.43 -21.30
C VAL A 380 8.97 -13.57 -22.33
N ILE A 381 8.26 -12.74 -23.08
CA ILE A 381 8.87 -11.82 -24.06
C ILE A 381 9.75 -10.78 -23.35
N GLU A 382 9.28 -10.15 -22.28
CA GLU A 382 10.08 -9.17 -21.52
C GLU A 382 11.35 -9.80 -20.94
N MET A 383 11.25 -11.01 -20.39
CA MET A 383 12.42 -11.75 -19.91
C MET A 383 13.43 -12.07 -21.01
N ILE A 384 12.96 -12.49 -22.20
CA ILE A 384 13.83 -12.76 -23.36
C ILE A 384 14.54 -11.46 -23.82
N GLN A 385 13.90 -10.31 -23.71
CA GLN A 385 14.49 -9.02 -24.09
C GLN A 385 15.44 -8.44 -23.03
N ASP A 386 15.37 -8.93 -21.81
CA ASP A 386 16.25 -8.53 -20.71
C ASP A 386 17.62 -9.21 -20.86
N GLN A 387 18.68 -8.40 -20.92
CA GLN A 387 20.07 -8.87 -21.10
C GLN A 387 20.83 -9.01 -19.77
N SER A 388 20.13 -9.09 -18.65
CA SER A 388 20.75 -9.25 -17.34
C SER A 388 21.29 -10.68 -17.15
N ASP A 389 22.45 -10.81 -16.53
CA ASP A 389 23.17 -12.09 -16.35
C ASP A 389 22.36 -13.15 -15.60
N PHE A 390 21.39 -12.76 -14.75
CA PHE A 390 20.57 -13.69 -13.95
C PHE A 390 19.36 -14.28 -14.70
N VAL A 391 18.96 -13.69 -15.84
CA VAL A 391 17.71 -14.07 -16.54
C VAL A 391 17.74 -15.53 -17.00
N ALA A 392 18.87 -15.99 -17.47
CA ALA A 392 19.02 -17.39 -17.92
C ALA A 392 18.73 -18.38 -16.78
N ASP A 393 19.31 -18.13 -15.60
CA ASP A 393 19.09 -18.96 -14.40
C ASP A 393 17.63 -18.90 -13.96
N THR A 394 17.03 -17.72 -13.95
CA THR A 394 15.62 -17.52 -13.58
C THR A 394 14.69 -18.30 -14.52
N MET A 395 14.84 -18.14 -15.84
CA MET A 395 14.00 -18.83 -16.82
C MET A 395 14.15 -20.36 -16.73
N ALA A 396 15.38 -20.85 -16.55
CA ALA A 396 15.63 -22.28 -16.38
C ALA A 396 14.94 -22.84 -15.12
N GLN A 397 15.02 -22.13 -14.01
CA GLN A 397 14.36 -22.52 -12.76
C GLN A 397 12.83 -22.41 -12.87
N MET A 398 12.30 -21.36 -13.50
CA MET A 398 10.86 -21.27 -13.79
C MET A 398 10.37 -22.49 -14.57
N MET A 399 11.08 -22.87 -15.63
CA MET A 399 10.78 -24.10 -16.37
C MET A 399 10.82 -25.33 -15.46
N ALA A 400 11.81 -25.42 -14.56
CA ALA A 400 11.97 -26.56 -13.66
C ALA A 400 10.85 -26.68 -12.61
N ILE A 401 10.29 -25.58 -12.12
CA ILE A 401 9.20 -25.58 -11.11
C ILE A 401 7.81 -25.63 -11.73
N SER A 402 7.61 -25.07 -12.93
CA SER A 402 6.31 -25.00 -13.61
C SER A 402 5.75 -26.38 -13.98
N ASP A 403 4.45 -26.44 -14.25
CA ASP A 403 3.82 -27.62 -14.82
C ASP A 403 4.35 -27.95 -16.24
N ASN A 404 3.98 -29.11 -16.76
CA ASN A 404 4.52 -29.57 -18.03
C ASN A 404 4.07 -28.70 -19.20
N GLU A 405 2.86 -28.17 -19.20
CA GLU A 405 2.33 -27.32 -20.27
C GLU A 405 3.09 -25.99 -20.31
N MET A 406 3.27 -25.34 -19.16
CA MET A 406 3.99 -24.07 -19.08
C MET A 406 5.49 -24.23 -19.36
N GLY A 407 6.13 -25.27 -18.80
CA GLY A 407 7.53 -25.55 -19.11
C GLY A 407 7.77 -25.83 -20.59
N ALA A 408 6.87 -26.57 -21.23
CA ALA A 408 6.89 -26.82 -22.67
C ALA A 408 6.71 -25.52 -23.49
N TYR A 409 5.79 -24.66 -23.07
CA TYR A 409 5.57 -23.35 -23.68
C TYR A 409 6.84 -22.50 -23.63
N MET A 410 7.44 -22.30 -22.45
CA MET A 410 8.68 -21.52 -22.29
C MET A 410 9.83 -22.08 -23.13
N MET A 411 10.03 -23.39 -23.11
CA MET A 411 11.05 -24.06 -23.92
C MET A 411 10.85 -23.78 -25.41
N ASN A 412 9.61 -23.85 -25.89
CA ASN A 412 9.28 -23.56 -27.28
C ASN A 412 9.53 -22.11 -27.66
N GLU A 413 9.13 -21.14 -26.81
CA GLU A 413 9.40 -19.73 -27.05
C GLU A 413 10.90 -19.44 -27.14
N ILE A 414 11.68 -19.91 -26.15
CA ILE A 414 13.14 -19.70 -26.09
C ILE A 414 13.84 -20.31 -27.30
N THR A 415 13.44 -21.49 -27.74
CA THR A 415 14.07 -22.19 -28.89
C THR A 415 13.56 -21.73 -30.25
N SER A 416 12.41 -21.05 -30.30
CA SER A 416 11.81 -20.54 -31.53
C SER A 416 12.22 -19.10 -31.87
N ILE A 417 13.00 -18.45 -31.02
CA ILE A 417 13.46 -17.08 -31.25
C ILE A 417 14.34 -17.06 -32.49
N GLU A 418 13.90 -16.34 -33.55
CA GLU A 418 14.79 -15.95 -34.64
C GLU A 418 15.74 -14.88 -34.05
N PRO A 419 17.02 -15.20 -33.80
CA PRO A 419 17.89 -14.29 -33.08
C PRO A 419 18.11 -13.01 -33.91
N ALA A 420 17.55 -11.90 -33.41
CA ALA A 420 17.78 -10.56 -33.98
C ALA A 420 19.22 -10.08 -33.66
N SER A 421 19.81 -10.62 -32.58
CA SER A 421 21.16 -10.29 -32.13
C SER A 421 21.93 -11.55 -31.70
N ASN A 422 23.28 -11.43 -31.58
CA ASN A 422 24.07 -12.50 -30.97
C ASN A 422 23.77 -12.68 -29.48
N ASP A 423 23.29 -11.62 -28.82
CA ASP A 423 23.01 -11.64 -27.38
C ASP A 423 21.75 -12.45 -27.07
N GLU A 424 20.67 -12.34 -27.87
CA GLU A 424 19.46 -13.19 -27.75
C GLU A 424 19.80 -14.68 -28.00
N ARG A 425 20.71 -14.94 -28.91
CA ARG A 425 21.19 -16.30 -29.19
C ARG A 425 21.95 -16.90 -28.00
N ASN A 426 22.77 -16.07 -27.33
CA ASN A 426 23.49 -16.49 -26.15
C ASN A 426 22.54 -16.81 -24.99
N LEU A 427 21.52 -15.96 -24.75
CA LEU A 427 20.50 -16.18 -23.71
C LEU A 427 19.83 -17.55 -23.88
N ALA A 428 19.36 -17.90 -25.09
CA ALA A 428 18.71 -19.19 -25.32
C ALA A 428 19.64 -20.38 -24.96
N MET A 429 20.93 -20.28 -25.31
CA MET A 429 21.89 -21.32 -24.97
C MET A 429 22.20 -21.36 -23.47
N ASP A 430 22.29 -20.23 -22.82
CA ASP A 430 22.55 -20.15 -21.38
C ASP A 430 21.35 -20.71 -20.57
N VAL A 431 20.11 -20.39 -20.97
CA VAL A 431 18.88 -20.97 -20.37
C VAL A 431 18.89 -22.50 -20.54
N LEU A 432 19.19 -23.01 -21.73
CA LEU A 432 19.22 -24.45 -21.96
C LEU A 432 20.33 -25.15 -21.18
N ALA A 433 21.50 -24.51 -21.02
CA ALA A 433 22.59 -25.03 -20.22
C ALA A 433 22.21 -25.15 -18.74
N THR A 434 21.64 -24.09 -18.16
CA THR A 434 21.17 -24.10 -16.78
C THR A 434 20.01 -25.10 -16.59
N PHE A 435 19.07 -25.16 -17.54
CA PHE A 435 17.98 -26.13 -17.45
C PHE A 435 18.46 -27.60 -17.53
N ALA A 436 19.54 -27.89 -18.26
CA ALA A 436 20.14 -29.19 -18.27
C ALA A 436 20.62 -29.64 -16.86
N GLU A 437 20.95 -28.69 -16.00
CA GLU A 437 21.38 -28.96 -14.62
C GLU A 437 20.20 -29.11 -13.64
N VAL A 438 19.15 -28.21 -13.80
CA VAL A 438 18.09 -28.08 -12.78
C VAL A 438 16.78 -28.78 -13.14
N GLY A 439 16.51 -29.04 -14.42
CA GLY A 439 15.22 -29.55 -14.88
C GLY A 439 15.26 -30.54 -16.05
N ALA A 440 16.41 -31.11 -16.38
CA ALA A 440 16.56 -32.01 -17.54
C ALA A 440 15.67 -33.27 -17.49
N ASP A 441 15.29 -33.74 -16.30
CA ASP A 441 14.37 -34.86 -16.08
C ASP A 441 12.93 -34.54 -16.56
N LYS A 442 12.55 -33.26 -16.68
CA LYS A 442 11.28 -32.82 -17.21
C LYS A 442 11.23 -32.76 -18.74
N MET A 443 12.38 -32.81 -19.42
CA MET A 443 12.45 -32.72 -20.87
C MET A 443 11.52 -33.71 -21.57
N ASP A 444 11.50 -34.98 -21.12
CA ASP A 444 10.63 -36.01 -21.68
C ASP A 444 9.13 -35.68 -21.55
N SER A 445 8.75 -35.01 -20.47
CA SER A 445 7.38 -34.60 -20.23
C SER A 445 7.00 -33.43 -21.14
N TYR A 446 7.87 -32.46 -21.29
CA TYR A 446 7.63 -31.32 -22.20
C TYR A 446 7.49 -31.74 -23.66
N MET A 447 8.33 -32.70 -24.10
CA MET A 447 8.21 -33.30 -25.43
C MET A 447 6.96 -34.16 -25.65
N GLN A 448 6.29 -34.57 -24.58
CA GLN A 448 4.97 -35.23 -24.68
C GLN A 448 3.85 -34.21 -24.86
N GLU A 449 3.97 -33.03 -24.26
CA GLU A 449 3.00 -31.93 -24.40
C GLU A 449 3.12 -31.32 -25.80
N ASP A 450 4.34 -31.00 -26.26
CA ASP A 450 4.58 -30.48 -27.60
C ASP A 450 5.76 -31.21 -28.31
N PRO A 451 5.48 -32.11 -29.25
CA PRO A 451 6.53 -32.80 -29.98
C PRO A 451 7.42 -31.90 -30.87
N SER A 452 7.00 -30.67 -31.17
CA SER A 452 7.80 -29.71 -31.95
C SER A 452 8.99 -29.16 -31.15
N ILE A 453 8.92 -29.16 -29.83
CA ILE A 453 10.00 -28.71 -28.93
C ILE A 453 11.32 -29.40 -29.27
N MET A 454 11.26 -30.70 -29.55
CA MET A 454 12.48 -31.46 -29.87
C MET A 454 13.13 -30.95 -31.15
N ALA A 455 12.34 -30.65 -32.19
CA ALA A 455 12.87 -30.13 -33.44
C ALA A 455 13.49 -28.74 -33.23
N ASN A 456 12.75 -27.85 -32.56
CA ASN A 456 13.23 -26.50 -32.24
C ASN A 456 14.47 -26.51 -31.35
N PHE A 457 14.47 -27.34 -30.30
CA PHE A 457 15.65 -27.52 -29.44
C PHE A 457 16.85 -28.00 -30.23
N THR A 458 16.70 -29.03 -31.05
CA THR A 458 17.78 -29.59 -31.87
C THR A 458 18.33 -28.55 -32.85
N GLU A 459 17.45 -27.82 -33.53
CA GLU A 459 17.85 -26.77 -34.47
C GLU A 459 18.61 -25.65 -33.75
N THR A 460 18.10 -25.18 -32.60
CA THR A 460 18.74 -24.12 -31.81
C THR A 460 20.09 -24.59 -31.22
N ALA A 461 20.13 -25.76 -30.61
CA ALA A 461 21.34 -26.29 -30.00
C ALA A 461 22.46 -26.53 -31.03
N PHE A 462 22.16 -27.15 -32.17
CA PHE A 462 23.19 -27.43 -33.18
C PHE A 462 23.52 -26.23 -34.09
N ALA A 463 22.60 -25.31 -34.32
CA ALA A 463 22.89 -24.10 -35.11
C ALA A 463 23.77 -23.08 -34.36
N ASN A 464 23.71 -23.09 -33.04
CA ASN A 464 24.34 -22.08 -32.18
C ASN A 464 25.45 -22.65 -31.29
N ALA A 465 25.64 -23.99 -31.28
CA ALA A 465 26.60 -24.64 -30.42
C ALA A 465 28.05 -24.28 -30.76
N ASP A 466 28.81 -23.93 -29.74
CA ASP A 466 30.24 -23.71 -29.74
C ASP A 466 30.97 -25.00 -29.29
N GLU A 467 32.33 -24.97 -29.22
CA GLU A 467 33.17 -26.10 -28.81
C GLU A 467 32.89 -26.54 -27.35
N GLY A 468 32.30 -25.64 -26.49
CA GLY A 468 31.91 -25.90 -25.10
C GLY A 468 30.53 -26.54 -24.92
N ASP A 469 29.60 -26.31 -25.82
CA ASP A 469 28.18 -26.71 -25.69
C ASP A 469 27.94 -28.20 -25.95
N SER A 470 28.92 -28.89 -26.54
CA SER A 470 28.83 -30.33 -26.84
C SER A 470 28.69 -31.21 -25.58
N GLU A 471 29.24 -30.78 -24.44
CA GLU A 471 29.14 -31.50 -23.16
C GLU A 471 27.73 -31.34 -22.60
N MET A 472 27.17 -30.12 -22.60
CA MET A 472 25.80 -29.83 -22.18
C MET A 472 24.77 -30.61 -23.03
N ILE A 473 24.89 -30.58 -24.35
CA ILE A 473 23.99 -31.33 -25.24
C ILE A 473 24.06 -32.83 -24.94
N ALA A 474 25.27 -33.36 -24.67
CA ALA A 474 25.47 -34.78 -24.32
C ALA A 474 24.80 -35.11 -22.97
N ASP A 475 24.88 -34.24 -21.98
CA ASP A 475 24.27 -34.43 -20.66
C ASP A 475 22.74 -34.40 -20.74
N MET A 476 22.15 -33.45 -21.48
CA MET A 476 20.72 -33.44 -21.75
C MET A 476 20.26 -34.70 -22.47
N MET A 477 21.02 -35.17 -23.44
CA MET A 477 20.74 -36.44 -24.14
C MET A 477 20.80 -37.66 -23.20
N GLN A 478 21.65 -37.66 -22.18
CA GLN A 478 21.71 -38.75 -21.22
C GLN A 478 20.49 -38.78 -20.29
N GLN A 479 19.91 -37.65 -20.01
CA GLN A 479 18.77 -37.51 -19.10
C GLN A 479 17.43 -37.80 -19.81
N THR A 480 17.38 -37.67 -21.12
CA THR A 480 16.20 -38.03 -21.90
C THR A 480 16.07 -39.54 -22.11
N ASN A 481 14.85 -40.03 -22.29
CA ASN A 481 14.68 -41.47 -22.61
C ASN A 481 15.24 -41.81 -23.97
N GLY A 482 15.58 -43.12 -24.17
CA GLY A 482 16.29 -43.58 -25.36
C GLY A 482 15.58 -43.31 -26.70
N LYS A 483 14.27 -43.05 -26.74
CA LYS A 483 13.54 -42.68 -27.95
C LYS A 483 13.83 -41.22 -28.32
N ASN A 484 13.79 -40.33 -27.34
CA ASN A 484 14.05 -38.91 -27.52
C ASN A 484 15.55 -38.67 -27.79
N SER A 485 16.44 -39.36 -27.08
CA SER A 485 17.87 -39.34 -27.36
C SER A 485 18.18 -39.79 -28.79
N ALA A 486 17.48 -40.82 -29.29
CA ALA A 486 17.67 -41.30 -30.67
C ALA A 486 17.16 -40.30 -31.71
N TYR A 487 16.09 -39.54 -31.36
CA TYR A 487 15.59 -38.47 -32.23
C TYR A 487 16.63 -37.33 -32.31
N LEU A 488 17.15 -36.85 -31.18
CA LEU A 488 18.21 -35.83 -31.10
C LEU A 488 19.45 -36.24 -31.93
N MET A 489 19.83 -37.53 -31.90
CA MET A 489 20.97 -38.02 -32.69
C MET A 489 20.70 -38.19 -34.18
N SER A 490 19.43 -38.18 -34.58
CA SER A 490 19.06 -38.43 -36.00
C SER A 490 18.73 -37.13 -36.78
N SER A 491 18.54 -36.03 -36.06
CA SER A 491 18.29 -34.67 -36.62
C SER A 491 19.59 -33.97 -36.93
#